data_f072346f830d1cb66c2a5609d54d8dcb
#
_entry.id   f072346f830d1cb66c2a5609d54d8dcb
#
_cell.length_a   1.000
_cell.length_b   1.000
_cell.length_c   1.000
_cell.angle_alpha   90.00
_cell.angle_beta   90.00
_cell.angle_gamma   90.00
#
_symmetry.space_group_name_H-M   'P 1'
#
loop_
_entity.id
_entity.type
_entity.pdbx_description
1 polymer ?
#
loop_
_entity_poly.entity_id
_entity_poly.type
_entity_poly.pdbx_seq_one_letter_code
_entity_poly.pdbx_strand_id
1 'polypeptide(L)'
;MSITFTSFLFEAAAATTGAIKHLTHLAGEEHFYGKERAAADLDRLEHLHRFAKGEKSYVSRVGIKADGSPAFEMGHVVNPATGHKEFGVAYKGASKGYAFNQKDLDEKFGDKPGLHSKLSQVLEHGKKVMSPLDGVVQGDFMGSKKDKTVFPEKGNRMSTKEQLIKYSIPADSEEGKKLKNSKISLALHTRLHGDQREYNIDTKKFEDASPDVHIFNNKLNKENINYTPEHQAEFQKNFKKAKEEFGKLRDHDGLVEGHSEHLQTYINKTVRDGSTPSPAGYKKHLGERLQKDVDKVKTFATKQKKQDHMDSMLHDVEEHKDQFHHLFNAHRHLDKAKNVLLDRLEMSGQNQEHTINDKQAKPEGFVVGYKDGSVSKVVNRSKEGFSGQNLNK
;
A
#
# COMPACT_ATOMS: atom_id res chain seq x y z
N MET A 1 -7.76 -36.50 4.47
CA MET A 1 -7.58 -35.40 3.48
C MET A 1 -6.92 -34.26 4.20
N SER A 2 -5.66 -33.96 3.90
CA SER A 2 -4.94 -32.85 4.53
C SER A 2 -5.30 -31.58 3.78
N ILE A 3 -6.13 -30.74 4.39
CA ILE A 3 -6.36 -29.38 3.90
C ILE A 3 -5.08 -28.61 4.20
N THR A 4 -4.35 -28.20 3.17
CA THR A 4 -3.13 -27.43 3.32
C THR A 4 -3.50 -26.04 3.86
N PHE A 5 -2.69 -25.52 4.79
CA PHE A 5 -2.81 -24.19 5.41
C PHE A 5 -3.04 -23.05 4.40
N THR A 6 -2.60 -23.23 3.17
CA THR A 6 -2.78 -22.31 2.04
C THR A 6 -4.24 -22.11 1.64
N SER A 7 -5.10 -23.11 1.73
CA SER A 7 -6.52 -23.01 1.32
C SER A 7 -7.36 -22.23 2.34
N PHE A 8 -7.01 -22.32 3.62
CA PHE A 8 -7.73 -21.63 4.69
C PHE A 8 -7.52 -20.10 4.66
N LEU A 9 -6.31 -19.64 4.29
CA LEU A 9 -6.03 -18.20 4.11
C LEU A 9 -6.77 -17.58 2.91
N PHE A 10 -7.09 -18.39 1.89
CA PHE A 10 -7.86 -17.93 0.73
C PHE A 10 -9.35 -17.73 1.03
N GLU A 11 -9.97 -18.60 1.85
CA GLU A 11 -11.39 -18.49 2.21
C GLU A 11 -11.68 -17.32 3.16
N ALA A 12 -10.80 -17.02 4.10
CA ALA A 12 -10.95 -15.85 4.97
C ALA A 12 -10.81 -14.50 4.23
N ALA A 13 -10.19 -14.50 3.04
CA ALA A 13 -10.04 -13.32 2.18
C ALA A 13 -11.22 -13.11 1.22
N ALA A 14 -12.06 -14.11 0.97
CA ALA A 14 -13.10 -14.10 -0.06
C ALA A 14 -14.49 -13.60 0.41
N ALA A 15 -14.70 -13.35 1.68
CA ALA A 15 -16.04 -13.15 2.26
C ALA A 15 -16.44 -11.68 2.49
N THR A 16 -16.00 -10.72 1.64
CA THR A 16 -16.63 -9.37 1.65
C THR A 16 -16.72 -8.81 0.25
N THR A 17 -17.94 -8.69 -0.21
CA THR A 17 -18.40 -8.01 -1.42
C THR A 17 -17.71 -6.67 -1.70
N GLY A 18 -17.13 -6.51 -2.91
CA GLY A 18 -17.08 -5.25 -3.65
C GLY A 18 -16.17 -4.10 -3.15
N ALA A 19 -15.70 -4.09 -1.92
CA ALA A 19 -14.82 -3.04 -1.44
C ALA A 19 -13.38 -3.30 -1.86
N ILE A 20 -12.72 -2.31 -2.46
CA ILE A 20 -11.29 -2.34 -2.77
C ILE A 20 -10.54 -2.51 -1.45
N LYS A 21 -10.05 -3.73 -1.17
CA LYS A 21 -9.24 -3.97 0.02
C LYS A 21 -7.92 -3.21 -0.14
N HIS A 22 -7.63 -2.31 0.79
CA HIS A 22 -6.30 -1.73 0.89
C HIS A 22 -5.28 -2.82 1.21
N LEU A 23 -4.09 -2.71 0.59
CA LEU A 23 -3.00 -3.61 0.92
C LEU A 23 -2.63 -3.48 2.40
N THR A 24 -2.42 -4.61 3.06
CA THR A 24 -2.02 -4.66 4.47
C THR A 24 -0.61 -4.10 4.65
N HIS A 25 -0.41 -3.41 5.76
CA HIS A 25 0.91 -2.89 6.13
C HIS A 25 1.72 -3.98 6.81
N LEU A 26 2.83 -4.38 6.20
CA LEU A 26 3.79 -5.28 6.85
C LEU A 26 4.33 -4.63 8.11
N ALA A 27 4.28 -5.34 9.22
CA ALA A 27 4.63 -4.85 10.56
C ALA A 27 3.85 -3.57 10.97
N GLY A 28 2.65 -3.38 10.45
CA GLY A 28 1.84 -2.20 10.67
C GLY A 28 0.67 -2.40 11.61
N GLU A 29 -0.19 -3.35 11.30
CA GLU A 29 -1.48 -3.49 11.97
C GLU A 29 -1.99 -4.94 12.08
N GLU A 30 -1.48 -5.87 11.28
CA GLU A 30 -1.99 -7.25 11.23
C GLU A 30 -1.94 -7.97 12.59
N HIS A 31 -0.90 -7.73 13.38
CA HIS A 31 -0.75 -8.34 14.69
C HIS A 31 -1.76 -7.82 15.76
N PHE A 32 -2.52 -6.77 15.46
CA PHE A 32 -3.65 -6.33 16.29
C PHE A 32 -4.95 -7.11 16.02
N TYR A 33 -4.92 -8.06 15.08
CA TYR A 33 -6.06 -8.90 14.71
C TYR A 33 -5.87 -10.37 15.14
N GLY A 34 -4.94 -10.64 16.06
CA GLY A 34 -4.76 -11.94 16.70
C GLY A 34 -3.46 -12.64 16.36
N LYS A 35 -3.27 -13.80 16.99
CA LYS A 35 -2.02 -14.57 16.99
C LYS A 35 -1.62 -15.07 15.61
N GLU A 36 -2.58 -15.57 14.83
CA GLU A 36 -2.29 -16.09 13.49
C GLU A 36 -1.81 -15.01 12.55
N ARG A 37 -2.43 -13.81 12.61
CA ARG A 37 -2.01 -12.68 11.80
C ARG A 37 -0.66 -12.12 12.25
N ALA A 38 -0.39 -12.12 13.55
CA ALA A 38 0.93 -11.75 14.08
C ALA A 38 2.02 -12.72 13.59
N ALA A 39 1.74 -14.03 13.59
CA ALA A 39 2.67 -15.03 13.06
C ALA A 39 2.92 -14.86 11.56
N ALA A 40 1.88 -14.59 10.78
CA ALA A 40 2.01 -14.32 9.34
C ALA A 40 2.81 -13.03 9.06
N ASP A 41 2.63 -12.00 9.85
CA ASP A 41 3.37 -10.73 9.73
C ASP A 41 4.87 -10.92 10.03
N LEU A 42 5.18 -11.68 11.08
CA LEU A 42 6.56 -12.08 11.40
C LEU A 42 7.20 -12.91 10.28
N ASP A 43 6.51 -13.91 9.76
CA ASP A 43 7.01 -14.78 8.69
C ASP A 43 7.29 -13.98 7.41
N ARG A 44 6.38 -13.11 7.02
CA ARG A 44 6.55 -12.22 5.86
C ARG A 44 7.74 -11.29 6.02
N LEU A 45 7.94 -10.73 7.22
CA LEU A 45 9.08 -9.86 7.50
C LEU A 45 10.42 -10.64 7.45
N GLU A 46 10.44 -11.87 7.96
CA GLU A 46 11.60 -12.75 7.86
C GLU A 46 11.92 -13.10 6.40
N HIS A 47 10.90 -13.37 5.58
CA HIS A 47 11.10 -13.59 4.15
C HIS A 47 11.63 -12.37 3.41
N LEU A 48 11.19 -11.16 3.76
CA LEU A 48 11.75 -9.93 3.21
C LEU A 48 13.22 -9.74 3.62
N HIS A 49 13.57 -10.07 4.87
CA HIS A 49 14.95 -10.09 5.35
C HIS A 49 15.84 -11.03 4.52
N ARG A 50 15.40 -12.27 4.28
CA ARG A 50 16.13 -13.23 3.43
C ARG A 50 16.28 -12.73 2.00
N PHE A 51 15.23 -12.11 1.44
CA PHE A 51 15.27 -11.49 0.12
C PHE A 51 16.36 -10.40 0.06
N ALA A 52 16.41 -9.52 1.05
CA ALA A 52 17.40 -8.45 1.13
C ALA A 52 18.85 -8.99 1.27
N LYS A 53 19.03 -10.16 1.88
CA LYS A 53 20.32 -10.89 1.95
C LYS A 53 20.71 -11.59 0.64
N GLY A 54 19.83 -11.63 -0.36
CA GLY A 54 20.03 -12.43 -1.57
C GLY A 54 19.80 -13.94 -1.39
N GLU A 55 19.28 -14.36 -0.23
CA GLU A 55 18.98 -15.76 0.09
C GLU A 55 17.67 -16.23 -0.58
N LYS A 56 17.46 -17.57 -0.56
CA LYS A 56 16.19 -18.17 -1.00
C LYS A 56 15.06 -17.67 -0.09
N SER A 57 14.07 -17.02 -0.69
CA SER A 57 12.95 -16.39 0.00
C SER A 57 11.62 -16.78 -0.62
N TYR A 58 10.54 -16.62 0.13
CA TYR A 58 9.17 -16.71 -0.37
C TYR A 58 8.73 -15.43 -1.09
N VAL A 59 9.49 -14.33 -0.95
CA VAL A 59 9.28 -13.11 -1.73
C VAL A 59 9.53 -13.39 -3.21
N SER A 60 8.56 -13.09 -4.04
CA SER A 60 8.64 -13.22 -5.50
C SER A 60 9.15 -11.93 -6.15
N ARG A 61 8.75 -10.78 -5.60
CA ARG A 61 9.07 -9.47 -6.15
C ARG A 61 8.96 -8.36 -5.09
N VAL A 62 9.82 -7.36 -5.19
CA VAL A 62 9.69 -6.08 -4.49
C VAL A 62 9.62 -4.97 -5.53
N GLY A 63 8.64 -4.09 -5.40
CA GLY A 63 8.44 -2.94 -6.28
C GLY A 63 8.28 -1.65 -5.51
N ILE A 64 8.77 -0.55 -6.05
CA ILE A 64 8.53 0.79 -5.50
C ILE A 64 7.04 1.10 -5.62
N LYS A 65 6.44 1.57 -4.53
CA LYS A 65 5.07 2.05 -4.56
C LYS A 65 5.05 3.45 -5.17
N ALA A 66 4.66 3.53 -6.43
CA ALA A 66 4.39 4.80 -7.10
C ALA A 66 2.99 5.29 -6.72
N ASP A 67 2.84 6.59 -6.49
CA ASP A 67 1.57 7.25 -6.20
C ASP A 67 1.24 8.23 -7.32
N GLY A 68 0.17 7.96 -8.04
CA GLY A 68 -0.33 8.76 -9.14
C GLY A 68 -1.83 9.03 -9.02
N SER A 69 -2.40 9.86 -9.90
CA SER A 69 -3.83 10.16 -9.90
C SER A 69 -4.35 10.52 -11.30
N PRO A 70 -5.50 9.94 -11.70
CA PRO A 70 -6.33 8.99 -10.96
C PRO A 70 -5.76 7.57 -10.99
N ALA A 71 -6.19 6.74 -10.04
CA ALA A 71 -6.11 5.30 -10.18
C ALA A 71 -7.16 4.85 -11.20
N PHE A 72 -6.76 4.00 -12.14
CA PHE A 72 -7.62 3.54 -13.25
C PHE A 72 -7.51 2.03 -13.44
N GLU A 73 -8.49 1.50 -14.20
CA GLU A 73 -8.45 0.16 -14.77
C GLU A 73 -8.50 0.28 -16.28
N MET A 74 -7.72 -0.52 -17.00
CA MET A 74 -7.75 -0.59 -18.47
C MET A 74 -7.57 -2.01 -18.96
N GLY A 75 -8.17 -2.35 -20.08
CA GLY A 75 -8.04 -3.68 -20.69
C GLY A 75 -9.22 -4.04 -21.58
N HIS A 76 -9.21 -5.28 -22.08
CA HIS A 76 -10.27 -5.78 -22.94
C HIS A 76 -11.33 -6.48 -22.12
N VAL A 77 -12.53 -5.88 -22.07
CA VAL A 77 -13.71 -6.37 -21.34
C VAL A 77 -14.90 -6.46 -22.30
N VAL A 78 -15.93 -7.23 -21.93
CA VAL A 78 -17.16 -7.30 -22.73
C VAL A 78 -17.88 -5.96 -22.66
N ASN A 79 -18.07 -5.33 -23.82
CA ASN A 79 -18.88 -4.13 -23.96
C ASN A 79 -20.37 -4.53 -23.92
N PRO A 80 -21.15 -4.07 -22.93
CA PRO A 80 -22.57 -4.47 -22.83
C PRO A 80 -23.41 -4.02 -24.03
N ALA A 81 -23.02 -2.97 -24.75
CA ALA A 81 -23.76 -2.45 -25.88
C ALA A 81 -23.58 -3.28 -27.17
N THR A 82 -22.40 -3.90 -27.32
CA THR A 82 -22.07 -4.66 -28.52
C THR A 82 -21.97 -6.17 -28.30
N GLY A 83 -21.83 -6.61 -27.06
CA GLY A 83 -21.56 -8.00 -26.68
C GLY A 83 -20.14 -8.47 -27.01
N HIS A 84 -19.31 -7.61 -27.60
CA HIS A 84 -17.93 -7.93 -27.97
C HIS A 84 -16.91 -7.53 -26.92
N LYS A 85 -15.77 -8.22 -26.94
CA LYS A 85 -14.62 -7.89 -26.10
C LYS A 85 -13.88 -6.70 -26.71
N GLU A 86 -13.95 -5.54 -26.06
CA GLU A 86 -13.37 -4.28 -26.51
C GLU A 86 -12.44 -3.69 -25.46
N PHE A 87 -11.49 -2.86 -25.90
CA PHE A 87 -10.64 -2.12 -24.96
C PHE A 87 -11.45 -1.02 -24.29
N GLY A 88 -11.45 -1.02 -22.96
CA GLY A 88 -12.14 -0.03 -22.14
C GLY A 88 -11.28 0.47 -20.99
N VAL A 89 -11.65 1.63 -20.46
CA VAL A 89 -11.04 2.24 -19.29
C VAL A 89 -12.10 2.54 -18.24
N ALA A 90 -11.73 2.43 -16.97
CA ALA A 90 -12.61 2.80 -15.86
C ALA A 90 -11.83 3.54 -14.78
N TYR A 91 -12.51 4.34 -13.98
CA TYR A 91 -11.97 4.78 -12.71
C TYR A 91 -11.90 3.60 -11.76
N LYS A 92 -10.92 3.58 -10.88
CA LYS A 92 -10.65 2.47 -9.94
C LYS A 92 -11.91 1.92 -9.30
N GLY A 93 -12.07 0.59 -9.36
CA GLY A 93 -13.23 -0.11 -8.83
C GLY A 93 -14.42 -0.15 -9.79
N ALA A 94 -14.27 0.42 -10.99
CA ALA A 94 -15.27 0.41 -12.08
C ALA A 94 -16.71 0.71 -11.66
N SER A 95 -16.91 1.50 -10.59
CA SER A 95 -18.24 1.79 -10.02
C SER A 95 -19.22 2.45 -11.00
N LYS A 96 -18.70 3.15 -12.02
CA LYS A 96 -19.49 3.70 -13.14
C LYS A 96 -19.39 2.85 -14.42
N GLY A 97 -18.78 1.65 -14.34
CA GLY A 97 -18.49 0.78 -15.48
C GLY A 97 -17.37 1.30 -16.38
N TYR A 98 -17.01 0.50 -17.38
CA TYR A 98 -16.00 0.86 -18.37
C TYR A 98 -16.54 1.83 -19.42
N ALA A 99 -15.68 2.73 -19.87
CA ALA A 99 -15.88 3.57 -21.05
C ALA A 99 -15.05 2.99 -22.22
N PHE A 100 -15.67 2.79 -23.37
CA PHE A 100 -15.08 2.17 -24.57
C PHE A 100 -14.75 3.20 -25.66
N ASN A 101 -15.33 4.39 -25.56
CA ASN A 101 -15.15 5.50 -26.49
C ASN A 101 -15.31 6.84 -25.78
N GLN A 102 -15.11 7.93 -26.50
CA GLN A 102 -15.19 9.29 -25.94
C GLN A 102 -16.61 9.62 -25.42
N LYS A 103 -17.66 9.18 -26.12
CA LYS A 103 -19.04 9.42 -25.71
C LYS A 103 -19.34 8.78 -24.35
N ASP A 104 -18.86 7.55 -24.12
CA ASP A 104 -19.01 6.89 -22.82
C ASP A 104 -18.27 7.66 -21.71
N LEU A 105 -17.11 8.25 -22.01
CA LEU A 105 -16.37 9.08 -21.06
C LEU A 105 -17.13 10.36 -20.72
N ASP A 106 -17.70 11.02 -21.72
CA ASP A 106 -18.50 12.23 -21.56
C ASP A 106 -19.74 11.96 -20.68
N GLU A 107 -20.42 10.84 -20.93
CA GLU A 107 -21.59 10.44 -20.13
C GLU A 107 -21.23 10.07 -18.69
N LYS A 108 -20.11 9.38 -18.47
CA LYS A 108 -19.73 8.87 -17.14
C LYS A 108 -18.97 9.87 -16.28
N PHE A 109 -18.16 10.74 -16.89
CA PHE A 109 -17.19 11.58 -16.21
C PHE A 109 -17.17 13.04 -16.70
N GLY A 110 -18.11 13.47 -17.56
CA GLY A 110 -18.17 14.83 -18.08
C GLY A 110 -18.30 15.90 -16.98
N ASP A 111 -18.91 15.55 -15.84
CA ASP A 111 -18.99 16.39 -14.64
C ASP A 111 -17.65 16.58 -13.91
N LYS A 112 -16.61 15.83 -14.28
CA LYS A 112 -15.26 15.82 -13.66
C LYS A 112 -14.17 16.03 -14.71
N PRO A 113 -14.00 17.26 -15.23
CA PRO A 113 -13.14 17.50 -16.41
C PRO A 113 -11.69 17.05 -16.23
N GLY A 114 -11.13 17.14 -15.04
CA GLY A 114 -9.78 16.67 -14.75
C GLY A 114 -9.65 15.14 -14.83
N LEU A 115 -10.59 14.39 -14.28
CA LEU A 115 -10.65 12.93 -14.36
C LEU A 115 -10.92 12.48 -15.79
N HIS A 116 -11.91 13.09 -16.43
CA HIS A 116 -12.29 12.84 -17.81
C HIS A 116 -11.10 12.97 -18.78
N SER A 117 -10.38 14.09 -18.73
CA SER A 117 -9.20 14.33 -19.58
C SER A 117 -8.11 13.27 -19.41
N LYS A 118 -7.88 12.78 -18.20
CA LYS A 118 -6.87 11.76 -17.92
C LYS A 118 -7.31 10.38 -18.40
N LEU A 119 -8.55 9.99 -18.13
CA LEU A 119 -9.11 8.71 -18.63
C LEU A 119 -9.19 8.70 -20.15
N SER A 120 -9.49 9.83 -20.81
CA SER A 120 -9.46 9.96 -22.27
C SER A 120 -8.06 9.66 -22.83
N GLN A 121 -7.02 10.16 -22.21
CA GLN A 121 -5.64 9.86 -22.60
C GLN A 121 -5.27 8.38 -22.36
N VAL A 122 -5.74 7.77 -21.25
CA VAL A 122 -5.56 6.33 -21.02
C VAL A 122 -6.31 5.51 -22.07
N LEU A 123 -7.52 5.90 -22.45
CA LEU A 123 -8.31 5.23 -23.48
C LEU A 123 -7.59 5.29 -24.85
N GLU A 124 -7.09 6.47 -25.24
CA GLU A 124 -6.41 6.68 -26.52
C GLU A 124 -5.07 5.94 -26.60
N HIS A 125 -4.23 6.06 -25.59
CA HIS A 125 -2.86 5.59 -25.64
C HIS A 125 -2.69 4.20 -25.01
N GLY A 126 -3.46 3.87 -23.97
CA GLY A 126 -3.41 2.57 -23.28
C GLY A 126 -3.80 1.40 -24.20
N LYS A 127 -4.70 1.63 -25.15
CA LYS A 127 -5.07 0.64 -26.18
C LYS A 127 -3.85 0.12 -26.96
N LYS A 128 -2.81 0.94 -27.14
CA LYS A 128 -1.59 0.57 -27.87
C LYS A 128 -0.65 -0.31 -27.03
N VAL A 129 -0.86 -0.38 -25.72
CA VAL A 129 -0.04 -1.13 -24.78
C VAL A 129 -0.62 -2.49 -24.46
N MET A 130 -1.95 -2.62 -24.51
CA MET A 130 -2.68 -3.81 -24.09
C MET A 130 -3.11 -4.67 -25.28
N SER A 131 -2.81 -5.97 -25.22
CA SER A 131 -3.41 -6.95 -26.13
C SER A 131 -4.70 -7.54 -25.54
N PRO A 132 -5.58 -8.14 -26.36
CA PRO A 132 -6.79 -8.82 -25.87
C PRO A 132 -6.53 -9.97 -24.89
N LEU A 133 -5.30 -10.51 -24.87
CA LEU A 133 -4.91 -11.62 -23.99
C LEU A 133 -4.39 -11.14 -22.62
N ASP A 134 -4.14 -9.83 -22.45
CA ASP A 134 -3.57 -9.30 -21.21
C ASP A 134 -4.58 -9.19 -20.06
N GLY A 135 -5.87 -9.31 -20.35
CA GLY A 135 -6.94 -9.12 -19.38
C GLY A 135 -7.11 -7.65 -19.01
N VAL A 136 -7.38 -7.37 -17.75
CA VAL A 136 -7.52 -6.02 -17.22
C VAL A 136 -6.36 -5.72 -16.29
N VAL A 137 -5.76 -4.54 -16.40
CA VAL A 137 -4.74 -4.05 -15.47
C VAL A 137 -5.21 -2.79 -14.78
N GLN A 138 -4.83 -2.67 -13.52
CA GLN A 138 -5.03 -1.48 -12.72
C GLN A 138 -3.69 -0.75 -12.58
N GLY A 139 -3.73 0.57 -12.62
CA GLY A 139 -2.57 1.43 -12.46
C GLY A 139 -2.96 2.84 -12.02
N ASP A 140 -1.93 3.67 -11.90
CA ASP A 140 -2.06 5.08 -11.58
C ASP A 140 -1.54 5.93 -12.74
N PHE A 141 -2.26 7.02 -13.03
CA PHE A 141 -1.83 8.01 -14.03
C PHE A 141 -0.74 8.89 -13.42
N MET A 142 0.46 8.87 -14.03
CA MET A 142 1.64 9.53 -13.49
C MET A 142 1.89 10.90 -14.12
N GLY A 143 1.26 11.20 -15.25
CA GLY A 143 1.37 12.47 -15.91
C GLY A 143 1.25 12.38 -17.43
N SER A 144 0.91 13.51 -18.03
CA SER A 144 0.86 13.72 -19.48
C SER A 144 2.11 14.47 -19.96
N LYS A 145 2.24 14.70 -21.25
CA LYS A 145 3.35 15.44 -21.85
C LYS A 145 3.53 16.83 -21.24
N LYS A 146 2.43 17.53 -20.90
CA LYS A 146 2.46 18.87 -20.28
C LYS A 146 2.96 18.87 -18.84
N ASP A 147 2.91 17.73 -18.16
CA ASP A 147 3.32 17.60 -16.75
C ASP A 147 4.80 17.23 -16.62
N LYS A 148 5.50 17.09 -17.75
CA LYS A 148 6.91 16.67 -17.79
C LYS A 148 7.81 17.89 -17.90
N THR A 149 8.85 17.90 -17.07
CA THR A 149 9.82 19.01 -17.01
C THR A 149 11.23 18.42 -16.94
N VAL A 150 12.16 19.07 -17.65
CA VAL A 150 13.60 18.80 -17.52
C VAL A 150 14.19 19.77 -16.50
N PHE A 151 14.93 19.25 -15.54
CA PHE A 151 15.63 20.02 -14.52
C PHE A 151 17.15 19.94 -14.75
N PRO A 152 17.76 20.84 -15.54
CA PRO A 152 19.21 20.85 -15.79
C PRO A 152 20.03 21.03 -14.51
N GLU A 153 19.53 21.83 -13.59
CA GLU A 153 20.16 22.18 -12.30
C GLU A 153 20.35 20.97 -11.38
N LYS A 154 19.61 19.90 -11.61
CA LYS A 154 19.66 18.63 -10.84
C LYS A 154 20.27 17.49 -11.65
N GLY A 155 21.34 17.77 -12.40
CA GLY A 155 21.99 16.73 -13.20
C GLY A 155 21.18 16.27 -14.41
N ASN A 156 20.45 17.19 -15.05
CA ASN A 156 19.63 16.93 -16.26
C ASN A 156 18.62 15.79 -16.03
N ARG A 157 17.75 15.94 -15.04
CA ARG A 157 16.73 14.96 -14.72
C ARG A 157 15.39 15.31 -15.37
N MET A 158 14.72 14.26 -15.92
CA MET A 158 13.33 14.33 -16.33
C MET A 158 12.42 14.10 -15.14
N SER A 159 11.42 14.92 -14.97
CA SER A 159 10.41 14.77 -13.91
C SER A 159 9.00 14.73 -14.47
N THR A 160 8.12 13.99 -13.83
CA THR A 160 6.68 14.08 -14.03
C THR A 160 6.02 14.52 -12.73
N LYS A 161 5.08 15.46 -12.83
CA LYS A 161 4.33 15.99 -11.70
C LYS A 161 2.85 15.89 -12.00
N GLU A 162 2.20 14.96 -11.34
CA GLU A 162 0.73 14.86 -11.39
C GLU A 162 0.10 15.17 -10.04
N GLN A 163 0.84 14.92 -8.96
CA GLN A 163 0.44 15.21 -7.59
C GLN A 163 1.55 15.96 -6.83
N LEU A 164 1.51 15.87 -5.50
CA LEU A 164 2.52 16.45 -4.63
C LEU A 164 3.91 15.82 -4.82
N ILE A 165 3.95 14.55 -5.23
CA ILE A 165 5.19 13.82 -5.44
C ILE A 165 5.64 14.00 -6.88
N LYS A 166 6.87 14.45 -7.05
CA LYS A 166 7.56 14.44 -8.33
C LYS A 166 8.49 13.24 -8.37
N TYR A 167 8.42 12.49 -9.44
CA TYR A 167 9.32 11.39 -9.74
C TYR A 167 10.33 11.87 -10.77
N SER A 168 11.62 11.79 -10.46
CA SER A 168 12.69 12.28 -11.33
C SER A 168 13.67 11.17 -11.64
N ILE A 169 14.00 11.01 -12.91
CA ILE A 169 14.98 10.04 -13.42
C ILE A 169 16.04 10.74 -14.28
N PRO A 170 17.26 10.20 -14.43
CA PRO A 170 18.28 10.80 -15.29
C PRO A 170 17.74 10.95 -16.72
N ALA A 171 17.84 12.15 -17.29
CA ALA A 171 17.26 12.46 -18.59
C ALA A 171 17.97 11.77 -19.77
N ASP A 172 19.23 11.41 -19.60
CA ASP A 172 20.07 10.68 -20.55
C ASP A 172 19.92 9.16 -20.46
N SER A 173 19.33 8.64 -19.38
CA SER A 173 19.00 7.22 -19.28
C SER A 173 17.97 6.79 -20.33
N GLU A 174 17.93 5.50 -20.64
CA GLU A 174 16.91 4.96 -21.56
C GLU A 174 15.48 5.25 -21.05
N GLU A 175 15.25 5.11 -19.75
CA GLU A 175 13.96 5.42 -19.13
C GLU A 175 13.66 6.93 -19.21
N GLY A 176 14.64 7.80 -18.99
CA GLY A 176 14.50 9.27 -19.11
C GLY A 176 14.15 9.69 -20.53
N LYS A 177 14.78 9.09 -21.55
CA LYS A 177 14.45 9.32 -22.96
C LYS A 177 13.02 8.88 -23.29
N LYS A 178 12.60 7.69 -22.82
CA LYS A 178 11.22 7.20 -22.97
C LYS A 178 10.23 8.14 -22.28
N LEU A 179 10.49 8.54 -21.04
CA LEU A 179 9.65 9.49 -20.30
C LEU A 179 9.51 10.82 -21.07
N LYS A 180 10.61 11.36 -21.57
CA LYS A 180 10.62 12.63 -22.33
C LYS A 180 9.75 12.56 -23.60
N ASN A 181 9.84 11.47 -24.34
CA ASN A 181 9.22 11.34 -25.65
C ASN A 181 7.75 10.88 -25.60
N SER A 182 7.35 10.18 -24.54
CA SER A 182 5.99 9.65 -24.42
C SER A 182 4.94 10.75 -24.20
N LYS A 183 3.70 10.48 -24.57
CA LYS A 183 2.54 11.37 -24.38
C LYS A 183 1.98 11.27 -22.99
N ILE A 184 1.93 10.04 -22.44
CA ILE A 184 1.49 9.76 -21.07
C ILE A 184 2.48 8.88 -20.33
N SER A 185 2.38 8.89 -19.01
CA SER A 185 3.14 8.02 -18.13
C SER A 185 2.20 7.31 -17.16
N LEU A 186 2.36 6.01 -17.01
CA LEU A 186 1.50 5.14 -16.20
C LEU A 186 2.36 4.30 -15.25
N ALA A 187 1.86 4.06 -14.03
CA ALA A 187 2.40 3.06 -13.12
C ALA A 187 1.42 1.89 -13.03
N LEU A 188 1.73 0.78 -13.70
CA LEU A 188 0.88 -0.42 -13.69
C LEU A 188 1.29 -1.32 -12.52
N HIS A 189 0.34 -1.80 -11.72
CA HIS A 189 0.66 -2.53 -10.51
C HIS A 189 -0.19 -3.77 -10.23
N THR A 190 -1.39 -3.90 -10.81
CA THR A 190 -2.31 -5.01 -10.51
C THR A 190 -2.94 -5.52 -11.79
N ARG A 191 -3.02 -6.86 -11.94
CA ARG A 191 -3.82 -7.51 -12.99
C ARG A 191 -5.08 -8.10 -12.36
N LEU A 192 -6.20 -7.97 -13.06
CA LEU A 192 -7.48 -8.51 -12.65
C LEU A 192 -7.82 -9.73 -13.49
N HIS A 193 -8.15 -10.84 -12.82
CA HIS A 193 -8.61 -12.08 -13.43
C HIS A 193 -9.99 -12.43 -12.81
N GLY A 194 -11.08 -11.85 -13.35
CA GLY A 194 -12.37 -11.88 -12.68
C GLY A 194 -12.28 -11.23 -11.31
N ASP A 195 -12.65 -11.97 -10.25
CA ASP A 195 -12.59 -11.49 -8.86
C ASP A 195 -11.18 -11.62 -8.24
N GLN A 196 -10.26 -12.31 -8.91
CA GLN A 196 -8.88 -12.47 -8.44
C GLN A 196 -8.01 -11.28 -8.86
N ARG A 197 -7.04 -10.96 -8.02
CA ARG A 197 -6.08 -9.86 -8.24
C ARG A 197 -4.65 -10.39 -8.12
N GLU A 198 -3.90 -10.23 -9.20
CA GLU A 198 -2.46 -10.41 -9.21
C GLU A 198 -1.81 -9.06 -8.99
N TYR A 199 -1.19 -8.84 -7.84
CA TYR A 199 -0.52 -7.59 -7.50
C TYR A 199 0.94 -7.61 -7.90
N ASN A 200 1.53 -6.40 -8.01
CA ASN A 200 2.93 -6.21 -8.31
C ASN A 200 3.36 -6.95 -9.60
N ILE A 201 2.57 -6.77 -10.65
CA ILE A 201 2.74 -7.45 -11.95
C ILE A 201 4.08 -7.14 -12.60
N ASP A 202 4.55 -8.05 -13.46
CA ASP A 202 5.69 -7.76 -14.34
C ASP A 202 5.27 -6.80 -15.45
N THR A 203 5.79 -5.57 -15.39
CA THR A 203 5.48 -4.52 -16.35
C THR A 203 6.34 -4.57 -17.60
N LYS A 204 7.40 -5.39 -17.64
CA LYS A 204 8.39 -5.44 -18.73
C LYS A 204 7.75 -5.57 -20.10
N LYS A 205 6.72 -6.41 -20.23
CA LYS A 205 6.02 -6.60 -21.50
C LYS A 205 5.27 -5.37 -22.02
N PHE A 206 4.98 -4.40 -21.14
CA PHE A 206 4.29 -3.16 -21.48
C PHE A 206 5.25 -2.00 -21.76
N GLU A 207 6.50 -2.08 -21.27
CA GLU A 207 7.47 -0.99 -21.28
C GLU A 207 7.88 -0.59 -22.72
N ASP A 208 7.88 -1.53 -23.66
CA ASP A 208 8.27 -1.31 -25.05
C ASP A 208 7.09 -1.43 -26.04
N ALA A 209 5.86 -1.60 -25.56
CA ALA A 209 4.70 -1.84 -26.40
C ALA A 209 4.29 -0.61 -27.23
N SER A 210 4.60 0.61 -26.77
CA SER A 210 4.28 1.84 -27.50
C SER A 210 5.20 2.99 -27.09
N PRO A 211 5.75 3.77 -28.06
CA PRO A 211 6.53 4.96 -27.76
C PRO A 211 5.71 6.11 -27.15
N ASP A 212 4.38 6.06 -27.31
CA ASP A 212 3.47 7.07 -26.78
C ASP A 212 3.25 6.93 -25.25
N VAL A 213 3.58 5.76 -24.68
CA VAL A 213 3.30 5.44 -23.27
C VAL A 213 4.58 5.08 -22.55
N HIS A 214 4.93 5.85 -21.54
CA HIS A 214 5.96 5.47 -20.58
C HIS A 214 5.33 4.67 -19.43
N ILE A 215 5.83 3.47 -19.21
CA ILE A 215 5.48 2.64 -18.05
C ILE A 215 6.59 2.77 -17.02
N PHE A 216 6.24 3.26 -15.82
CA PHE A 216 7.19 3.32 -14.72
C PHE A 216 7.67 1.93 -14.34
N ASN A 217 8.98 1.71 -14.42
CA ASN A 217 9.60 0.50 -13.91
C ASN A 217 9.70 0.62 -12.39
N ASN A 218 8.82 -0.05 -11.70
CA ASN A 218 8.79 -0.07 -10.25
C ASN A 218 9.54 -1.26 -9.62
N LYS A 219 10.16 -2.13 -10.43
CA LYS A 219 10.87 -3.32 -9.93
C LYS A 219 12.17 -2.92 -9.26
N LEU A 220 12.33 -3.39 -8.02
CA LEU A 220 13.58 -3.29 -7.31
C LEU A 220 14.51 -4.44 -7.71
N ASN A 221 15.75 -4.11 -8.12
CA ASN A 221 16.77 -5.14 -8.33
C ASN A 221 17.42 -5.49 -6.99
N LYS A 222 17.26 -6.75 -6.55
CA LYS A 222 17.83 -7.25 -5.29
C LYS A 222 19.36 -7.10 -5.22
N GLU A 223 20.05 -7.15 -6.36
CA GLU A 223 21.51 -7.01 -6.43
C GLU A 223 21.99 -5.62 -6.02
N ASN A 224 21.11 -4.63 -6.06
CA ASN A 224 21.41 -3.26 -5.65
C ASN A 224 21.20 -3.04 -4.14
N ILE A 225 20.69 -4.03 -3.39
CA ILE A 225 20.39 -3.89 -1.97
C ILE A 225 21.69 -4.03 -1.17
N ASN A 226 22.22 -2.91 -0.70
CA ASN A 226 23.37 -2.93 0.22
C ASN A 226 22.92 -3.26 1.65
N TYR A 227 22.85 -4.56 1.96
CA TYR A 227 22.41 -5.09 3.24
C TYR A 227 23.54 -5.75 4.00
N THR A 228 24.31 -4.94 4.74
CA THR A 228 25.56 -5.34 5.42
C THR A 228 25.29 -6.22 6.65
N PRO A 229 26.33 -6.91 7.20
CA PRO A 229 26.21 -7.68 8.44
C PRO A 229 25.70 -6.87 9.62
N GLU A 230 26.03 -5.57 9.72
CA GLU A 230 25.55 -4.68 10.79
C GLU A 230 24.03 -4.47 10.70
N HIS A 231 23.51 -4.24 9.49
CA HIS A 231 22.08 -4.12 9.26
C HIS A 231 21.35 -5.44 9.57
N GLN A 232 21.96 -6.57 9.23
CA GLN A 232 21.40 -7.89 9.55
C GLN A 232 21.34 -8.12 11.06
N ALA A 233 22.42 -7.74 11.79
CA ALA A 233 22.46 -7.86 13.24
C ALA A 233 21.40 -6.96 13.91
N GLU A 234 21.24 -5.72 13.43
CA GLU A 234 20.22 -4.80 13.95
C GLU A 234 18.79 -5.31 13.70
N PHE A 235 18.54 -5.81 12.49
CA PHE A 235 17.26 -6.46 12.17
C PHE A 235 16.99 -7.62 13.13
N GLN A 236 17.94 -8.57 13.26
CA GLN A 236 17.78 -9.77 14.08
C GLN A 236 17.56 -9.43 15.55
N LYS A 237 18.27 -8.41 16.07
CA LYS A 237 18.08 -7.93 17.43
C LYS A 237 16.65 -7.47 17.70
N ASN A 238 16.09 -6.66 16.80
CA ASN A 238 14.73 -6.16 16.94
C ASN A 238 13.69 -7.24 16.68
N PHE A 239 13.89 -8.06 15.66
CA PHE A 239 13.00 -9.16 15.30
C PHE A 239 12.87 -10.21 16.43
N LYS A 240 14.01 -10.58 17.05
CA LYS A 240 14.01 -11.48 18.20
C LYS A 240 13.25 -10.87 19.38
N LYS A 241 13.46 -9.60 19.69
CA LYS A 241 12.71 -8.90 20.75
C LYS A 241 11.22 -8.85 20.47
N ALA A 242 10.80 -8.62 19.23
CA ALA A 242 9.39 -8.67 18.86
C ALA A 242 8.79 -10.06 19.14
N LYS A 243 9.48 -11.14 18.73
CA LYS A 243 9.07 -12.52 19.02
C LYS A 243 8.97 -12.82 20.52
N GLU A 244 9.96 -12.35 21.29
CA GLU A 244 9.97 -12.51 22.76
C GLU A 244 8.77 -11.81 23.41
N GLU A 245 8.44 -10.60 22.97
CA GLU A 245 7.29 -9.84 23.52
C GLU A 245 5.95 -10.48 23.11
N PHE A 246 5.79 -10.96 21.86
CA PHE A 246 4.61 -11.74 21.48
C PHE A 246 4.49 -13.05 22.27
N GLY A 247 5.61 -13.71 22.59
CA GLY A 247 5.64 -14.94 23.41
C GLY A 247 5.20 -14.73 24.85
N LYS A 248 5.19 -13.51 25.37
CA LYS A 248 4.69 -13.16 26.71
C LYS A 248 3.17 -12.92 26.75
N LEU A 249 2.52 -12.79 25.60
CA LEU A 249 1.07 -12.67 25.55
C LEU A 249 0.43 -14.01 25.91
N ARG A 250 -0.37 -14.02 26.98
CA ARG A 250 -1.03 -15.25 27.49
C ARG A 250 -2.17 -15.68 26.57
N ASP A 251 -3.03 -14.71 26.24
CA ASP A 251 -4.14 -14.87 25.30
C ASP A 251 -4.16 -13.67 24.34
N HIS A 252 -3.45 -13.82 23.20
CA HIS A 252 -3.35 -12.73 22.23
C HIS A 252 -4.70 -12.47 21.55
N ASP A 253 -5.45 -13.52 21.23
CA ASP A 253 -6.72 -13.40 20.53
C ASP A 253 -7.77 -12.74 21.42
N GLY A 254 -7.91 -13.19 22.67
CA GLY A 254 -8.80 -12.57 23.64
C GLY A 254 -8.42 -11.14 23.95
N LEU A 255 -7.12 -10.82 24.09
CA LEU A 255 -6.63 -9.46 24.36
C LEU A 255 -7.02 -8.46 23.27
N VAL A 256 -7.05 -8.87 21.99
CA VAL A 256 -7.37 -7.96 20.88
C VAL A 256 -8.83 -8.04 20.45
N GLU A 257 -9.61 -8.98 20.99
CA GLU A 257 -11.03 -9.10 20.71
C GLU A 257 -11.75 -7.80 21.12
N GLY A 258 -12.52 -7.24 20.20
CA GLY A 258 -13.18 -5.95 20.39
C GLY A 258 -12.26 -4.71 20.36
N HIS A 259 -10.93 -4.88 20.46
CA HIS A 259 -9.96 -3.78 20.47
C HIS A 259 -9.30 -3.49 19.12
N SER A 260 -9.31 -4.40 18.16
CA SER A 260 -8.51 -4.35 16.91
C SER A 260 -8.63 -3.03 16.16
N GLU A 261 -9.84 -2.56 15.86
CA GLU A 261 -10.07 -1.28 15.16
C GLU A 261 -9.61 -0.07 15.98
N HIS A 262 -9.79 -0.12 17.28
CA HIS A 262 -9.37 0.94 18.21
C HIS A 262 -7.85 0.99 18.32
N LEU A 263 -7.18 -0.16 18.39
CA LEU A 263 -5.72 -0.27 18.36
C LEU A 263 -5.15 0.31 17.07
N GLN A 264 -5.71 -0.04 15.92
CA GLN A 264 -5.28 0.50 14.62
C GLN A 264 -5.40 2.03 14.58
N THR A 265 -6.53 2.59 15.04
CA THR A 265 -6.71 4.05 15.06
C THR A 265 -5.80 4.75 16.06
N TYR A 266 -5.49 4.10 17.20
CA TYR A 266 -4.54 4.59 18.17
C TYR A 266 -3.12 4.62 17.60
N ILE A 267 -2.67 3.55 16.96
CA ILE A 267 -1.35 3.52 16.29
C ILE A 267 -1.26 4.60 15.22
N ASN A 268 -2.29 4.80 14.40
CA ASN A 268 -2.33 5.89 13.44
C ASN A 268 -2.19 7.27 14.10
N LYS A 269 -2.80 7.46 15.28
CA LYS A 269 -2.62 8.68 16.09
C LYS A 269 -1.19 8.83 16.57
N THR A 270 -0.56 7.78 17.11
CA THR A 270 0.83 7.86 17.58
C THR A 270 1.81 8.18 16.46
N VAL A 271 1.58 7.68 15.24
CA VAL A 271 2.36 8.03 14.04
C VAL A 271 2.25 9.52 13.73
N ARG A 272 1.03 10.09 13.74
CA ARG A 272 0.82 11.54 13.50
C ARG A 272 1.48 12.41 14.53
N ASP A 273 1.33 12.03 15.79
CA ASP A 273 1.82 12.79 16.93
C ASP A 273 3.34 12.63 17.16
N GLY A 274 3.95 11.59 16.53
CA GLY A 274 5.34 11.19 16.79
C GLY A 274 5.54 10.62 18.19
N SER A 275 4.49 10.07 18.79
CA SER A 275 4.52 9.52 20.16
C SER A 275 4.73 8.01 20.15
N THR A 276 5.16 7.48 21.30
CA THR A 276 5.33 6.02 21.50
C THR A 276 4.02 5.42 22.03
N PRO A 277 3.53 4.31 21.42
CA PRO A 277 2.36 3.61 21.94
C PRO A 277 2.56 3.11 23.38
N SER A 278 1.53 3.27 24.21
CA SER A 278 1.51 2.82 25.59
C SER A 278 0.10 2.47 26.05
N PRO A 279 -0.07 1.59 27.08
CA PRO A 279 -1.39 1.25 27.61
C PRO A 279 -2.16 2.48 28.11
N ALA A 280 -1.51 3.39 28.82
CA ALA A 280 -2.13 4.62 29.31
C ALA A 280 -2.59 5.54 28.16
N GLY A 281 -1.76 5.70 27.12
CA GLY A 281 -2.12 6.46 25.93
C GLY A 281 -3.27 5.82 25.16
N TYR A 282 -3.29 4.49 25.08
CA TYR A 282 -4.38 3.75 24.46
C TYR A 282 -5.69 3.90 25.22
N LYS A 283 -5.67 3.70 26.56
CA LYS A 283 -6.85 3.89 27.42
C LYS A 283 -7.47 5.28 27.24
N LYS A 284 -6.63 6.33 27.23
CA LYS A 284 -7.06 7.70 27.00
C LYS A 284 -7.71 7.86 25.62
N HIS A 285 -7.05 7.39 24.55
CA HIS A 285 -7.57 7.45 23.18
C HIS A 285 -8.90 6.73 23.02
N LEU A 286 -9.01 5.53 23.60
CA LEU A 286 -10.21 4.71 23.60
C LEU A 286 -11.38 5.43 24.30
N GLY A 287 -11.14 5.99 25.49
CA GLY A 287 -12.14 6.76 26.22
C GLY A 287 -12.63 7.98 25.45
N GLU A 288 -11.72 8.77 24.88
CA GLU A 288 -12.07 9.94 24.05
C GLU A 288 -12.90 9.57 22.82
N ARG A 289 -12.64 8.41 22.19
CA ARG A 289 -13.34 7.93 21.02
C ARG A 289 -14.73 7.41 21.37
N LEU A 290 -14.82 6.53 22.37
CA LEU A 290 -16.10 5.93 22.79
C LEU A 290 -17.02 6.97 23.42
N GLN A 291 -16.49 7.95 24.15
CA GLN A 291 -17.28 9.06 24.69
C GLN A 291 -18.01 9.84 23.59
N LYS A 292 -17.35 10.10 22.44
CA LYS A 292 -18.00 10.72 21.27
C LYS A 292 -19.19 9.91 20.76
N ASP A 293 -19.11 8.58 20.86
CA ASP A 293 -20.21 7.72 20.43
C ASP A 293 -21.35 7.65 21.45
N VAL A 294 -21.05 7.81 22.74
CA VAL A 294 -22.05 8.02 23.81
C VAL A 294 -22.78 9.35 23.60
N ASP A 295 -22.03 10.44 23.31
CA ASP A 295 -22.59 11.79 23.18
C ASP A 295 -23.49 11.97 21.94
N LYS A 296 -23.25 11.21 20.87
CA LYS A 296 -24.09 11.24 19.65
C LYS A 296 -25.48 10.67 19.84
N VAL A 297 -25.73 9.90 20.91
CA VAL A 297 -26.98 9.17 21.09
C VAL A 297 -27.97 9.99 21.95
N LYS A 298 -29.22 10.07 21.48
CA LYS A 298 -30.24 10.89 22.13
C LYS A 298 -31.09 10.11 23.16
N THR A 299 -31.27 8.79 23.00
CA THR A 299 -32.10 7.99 23.90
C THR A 299 -31.33 7.49 25.13
N PHE A 300 -31.95 7.59 26.29
CA PHE A 300 -31.32 7.20 27.56
C PHE A 300 -30.82 5.73 27.55
N ALA A 301 -31.69 4.80 27.14
CA ALA A 301 -31.35 3.37 27.13
C ALA A 301 -30.15 3.05 26.22
N THR A 302 -30.07 3.67 25.02
CA THR A 302 -28.92 3.45 24.12
C THR A 302 -27.67 4.15 24.63
N LYS A 303 -27.83 5.32 25.26
CA LYS A 303 -26.71 6.04 25.90
C LYS A 303 -26.10 5.20 27.02
N GLN A 304 -26.95 4.61 27.87
CA GLN A 304 -26.50 3.74 28.97
C GLN A 304 -25.74 2.51 28.43
N LYS A 305 -26.28 1.81 27.44
CA LYS A 305 -25.59 0.66 26.81
C LYS A 305 -24.21 1.02 26.26
N LYS A 306 -24.07 2.21 25.65
CA LYS A 306 -22.77 2.66 25.12
C LYS A 306 -21.82 3.06 26.24
N GLN A 307 -22.33 3.63 27.31
CA GLN A 307 -21.55 3.93 28.51
C GLN A 307 -21.02 2.65 29.14
N ASP A 308 -21.90 1.67 29.36
CA ASP A 308 -21.52 0.37 29.95
C ASP A 308 -20.46 -0.34 29.10
N HIS A 309 -20.60 -0.27 27.75
CA HIS A 309 -19.58 -0.80 26.83
C HIS A 309 -18.24 -0.05 26.95
N MET A 310 -18.28 1.29 27.01
CA MET A 310 -17.06 2.09 27.20
C MET A 310 -16.36 1.73 28.52
N ASP A 311 -17.12 1.65 29.60
CA ASP A 311 -16.58 1.35 30.94
C ASP A 311 -15.98 -0.06 30.98
N SER A 312 -16.62 -1.05 30.34
CA SER A 312 -16.08 -2.41 30.19
C SER A 312 -14.77 -2.42 29.41
N MET A 313 -14.69 -1.73 28.26
CA MET A 313 -13.49 -1.66 27.45
C MET A 313 -12.32 -0.96 28.17
N LEU A 314 -12.60 0.10 28.92
CA LEU A 314 -11.58 0.82 29.71
C LEU A 314 -11.10 -0.01 30.91
N HIS A 315 -11.99 -0.79 31.52
CA HIS A 315 -11.64 -1.74 32.58
C HIS A 315 -10.73 -2.84 32.07
N ASP A 316 -11.07 -3.43 30.90
CA ASP A 316 -10.26 -4.46 30.25
C ASP A 316 -8.82 -3.99 29.98
N VAL A 317 -8.63 -2.76 29.47
CA VAL A 317 -7.29 -2.20 29.28
C VAL A 317 -6.52 -2.05 30.60
N GLU A 318 -7.19 -1.73 31.70
CA GLU A 318 -6.54 -1.61 33.01
C GLU A 318 -6.19 -2.98 33.59
N GLU A 319 -7.10 -3.93 33.51
CA GLU A 319 -6.91 -5.31 33.98
C GLU A 319 -5.77 -6.01 33.25
N HIS A 320 -5.72 -5.82 31.91
CA HIS A 320 -4.71 -6.46 31.05
C HIS A 320 -3.55 -5.52 30.69
N LYS A 321 -3.28 -4.50 31.49
CA LYS A 321 -2.27 -3.46 31.23
C LYS A 321 -0.90 -3.99 30.84
N ASP A 322 -0.44 -5.03 31.54
CA ASP A 322 0.86 -5.64 31.25
C ASP A 322 0.87 -6.37 29.89
N GLN A 323 -0.26 -6.99 29.51
CA GLN A 323 -0.41 -7.64 28.21
C GLN A 323 -0.43 -6.61 27.07
N PHE A 324 -1.15 -5.50 27.22
CA PHE A 324 -1.08 -4.38 26.27
C PHE A 324 0.32 -3.77 26.21
N HIS A 325 1.06 -3.73 27.32
CA HIS A 325 2.46 -3.28 27.31
C HIS A 325 3.34 -4.20 26.44
N HIS A 326 3.20 -5.52 26.57
CA HIS A 326 3.91 -6.49 25.73
C HIS A 326 3.51 -6.36 24.25
N LEU A 327 2.23 -6.20 23.95
CA LEU A 327 1.72 -6.01 22.59
C LEU A 327 2.34 -4.75 21.92
N PHE A 328 2.36 -3.61 22.62
CA PHE A 328 2.97 -2.38 22.11
C PHE A 328 4.50 -2.46 22.00
N ASN A 329 5.17 -3.17 22.89
CA ASN A 329 6.61 -3.44 22.78
C ASN A 329 6.91 -4.33 21.56
N ALA A 330 6.12 -5.37 21.34
CA ALA A 330 6.23 -6.24 20.16
C ALA A 330 6.07 -5.42 18.88
N HIS A 331 5.01 -4.60 18.78
CA HIS A 331 4.79 -3.68 17.67
C HIS A 331 5.99 -2.76 17.42
N ARG A 332 6.50 -2.10 18.47
CA ARG A 332 7.64 -1.19 18.37
C ARG A 332 8.90 -1.88 17.85
N HIS A 333 9.19 -3.10 18.31
CA HIS A 333 10.34 -3.85 17.84
C HIS A 333 10.16 -4.37 16.42
N LEU A 334 8.95 -4.79 16.06
CA LEU A 334 8.61 -5.23 14.71
C LEU A 334 8.74 -4.07 13.71
N ASP A 335 8.24 -2.87 14.07
CA ASP A 335 8.39 -1.66 13.26
C ASP A 335 9.86 -1.26 13.08
N LYS A 336 10.68 -1.34 14.14
CA LYS A 336 12.14 -1.10 14.04
C LYS A 336 12.81 -2.09 13.11
N ALA A 337 12.50 -3.39 13.19
CA ALA A 337 13.04 -4.40 12.30
C ALA A 337 12.65 -4.12 10.85
N LYS A 338 11.39 -3.78 10.60
CA LYS A 338 10.90 -3.37 9.26
C LYS A 338 11.66 -2.15 8.73
N ASN A 339 11.87 -1.13 9.57
CA ASN A 339 12.52 0.12 9.14
C ASN A 339 13.99 -0.09 8.76
N VAL A 340 14.71 -1.03 9.39
CA VAL A 340 16.06 -1.43 8.93
C VAL A 340 16.04 -1.95 7.49
N LEU A 341 15.05 -2.76 7.12
CA LEU A 341 14.90 -3.25 5.74
C LEU A 341 14.47 -2.13 4.81
N LEU A 342 13.49 -1.34 5.23
CA LEU A 342 12.95 -0.24 4.44
C LEU A 342 14.04 0.76 4.04
N ASP A 343 14.90 1.18 4.96
CA ASP A 343 16.01 2.09 4.68
C ASP A 343 16.96 1.52 3.60
N ARG A 344 17.18 0.21 3.58
CA ARG A 344 18.03 -0.44 2.56
C ARG A 344 17.34 -0.55 1.20
N LEU A 345 16.05 -0.82 1.20
CA LEU A 345 15.24 -0.80 -0.01
C LEU A 345 15.17 0.61 -0.63
N GLU A 346 15.00 1.64 0.20
CA GLU A 346 15.02 3.05 -0.23
C GLU A 346 16.35 3.44 -0.87
N MET A 347 17.47 3.01 -0.31
CA MET A 347 18.80 3.29 -0.87
C MET A 347 19.09 2.54 -2.17
N SER A 348 18.47 1.39 -2.39
CA SER A 348 18.66 0.59 -3.60
C SER A 348 17.80 1.04 -4.79
N GLY A 349 16.75 1.81 -4.54
CA GLY A 349 15.88 2.39 -5.59
C GLY A 349 16.43 3.69 -6.21
N GLN A 350 17.70 3.99 -6.11
CA GLN A 350 18.32 5.30 -6.35
C GLN A 350 18.26 5.84 -7.79
N ASN A 351 17.80 5.09 -8.77
CA ASN A 351 17.61 5.64 -10.12
C ASN A 351 16.42 6.62 -10.19
N GLN A 352 15.52 6.57 -9.21
CA GLN A 352 14.38 7.48 -9.11
C GLN A 352 14.52 8.37 -7.87
N GLU A 353 14.65 9.66 -8.07
CA GLU A 353 14.53 10.62 -6.97
C GLU A 353 13.08 11.03 -6.79
N HIS A 354 12.70 11.20 -5.54
CA HIS A 354 11.38 11.68 -5.15
C HIS A 354 11.51 13.03 -4.50
N THR A 355 10.65 13.97 -4.90
CA THR A 355 10.57 15.27 -4.23
C THR A 355 9.12 15.60 -3.89
N ILE A 356 8.92 16.23 -2.73
CA ILE A 356 7.64 16.82 -2.32
C ILE A 356 7.87 18.29 -2.10
N ASN A 357 7.11 19.15 -2.79
CA ASN A 357 7.30 20.60 -2.75
C ASN A 357 8.75 21.03 -3.02
N ASP A 358 9.38 20.40 -4.02
CA ASP A 358 10.77 20.61 -4.44
C ASP A 358 11.86 20.26 -3.41
N LYS A 359 11.47 19.67 -2.28
CA LYS A 359 12.40 19.10 -1.29
C LYS A 359 12.55 17.61 -1.53
N GLN A 360 13.79 17.10 -1.39
CA GLN A 360 14.03 15.67 -1.48
C GLN A 360 13.15 14.91 -0.49
N ALA A 361 12.49 13.88 -0.95
CA ALA A 361 11.60 13.04 -0.16
C ALA A 361 11.98 11.57 -0.36
N LYS A 362 11.64 10.76 0.63
CA LYS A 362 11.70 9.31 0.50
C LYS A 362 10.50 8.81 -0.32
N PRO A 363 10.61 7.65 -1.00
CA PRO A 363 9.45 7.03 -1.65
C PRO A 363 8.34 6.77 -0.63
N GLU A 364 7.08 6.68 -1.10
CA GLU A 364 5.96 6.32 -0.23
C GLU A 364 6.21 4.98 0.47
N GLY A 365 6.89 4.06 -0.22
CA GLY A 365 7.27 2.74 0.28
C GLY A 365 7.38 1.74 -0.85
N PHE A 366 7.23 0.46 -0.49
CA PHE A 366 7.36 -0.66 -1.40
C PHE A 366 6.13 -1.57 -1.32
N VAL A 367 5.88 -2.28 -2.41
CA VAL A 367 4.94 -3.40 -2.48
C VAL A 367 5.76 -4.68 -2.60
N VAL A 368 5.53 -5.60 -1.67
CA VAL A 368 6.18 -6.92 -1.62
C VAL A 368 5.17 -7.96 -2.05
N GLY A 369 5.46 -8.67 -3.14
CA GLY A 369 4.69 -9.83 -3.60
C GLY A 369 5.32 -11.12 -3.12
N TYR A 370 4.49 -12.09 -2.77
CA TYR A 370 4.91 -13.41 -2.31
C TYR A 370 4.52 -14.49 -3.33
N LYS A 371 5.13 -15.68 -3.21
CA LYS A 371 4.91 -16.78 -4.17
C LYS A 371 3.51 -17.38 -4.14
N ASP A 372 2.76 -17.16 -3.05
CA ASP A 372 1.35 -17.53 -2.93
C ASP A 372 0.38 -16.52 -3.55
N GLY A 373 0.90 -15.47 -4.18
CA GLY A 373 0.12 -14.38 -4.75
C GLY A 373 -0.30 -13.32 -3.72
N SER A 374 -0.04 -13.52 -2.42
CA SER A 374 -0.31 -12.49 -1.43
C SER A 374 0.65 -11.32 -1.55
N VAL A 375 0.26 -10.17 -1.00
CA VAL A 375 1.03 -8.93 -1.05
C VAL A 375 0.94 -8.16 0.24
N SER A 376 2.02 -7.43 0.54
CA SER A 376 2.07 -6.46 1.63
C SER A 376 2.69 -5.15 1.14
N LYS A 377 2.31 -4.04 1.76
CA LYS A 377 3.02 -2.77 1.58
C LYS A 377 3.97 -2.54 2.76
N VAL A 378 5.16 -2.08 2.43
CA VAL A 378 6.20 -1.73 3.39
C VAL A 378 6.41 -0.24 3.29
N VAL A 379 5.97 0.50 4.30
CA VAL A 379 5.99 1.96 4.31
C VAL A 379 6.58 2.47 5.62
N ASN A 380 7.24 3.63 5.54
CA ASN A 380 7.69 4.34 6.73
C ASN A 380 6.48 5.01 7.41
N ARG A 381 6.13 4.51 8.58
CA ARG A 381 5.01 5.04 9.39
C ARG A 381 5.52 5.95 10.51
N SER A 382 6.62 6.66 10.31
CA SER A 382 7.06 7.71 11.23
C SER A 382 6.41 9.06 10.88
N LYS A 383 6.45 10.01 11.82
CA LYS A 383 5.95 11.37 11.63
C LYS A 383 6.65 12.08 10.47
N GLU A 384 7.95 11.86 10.29
CA GLU A 384 8.78 12.41 9.23
C GLU A 384 8.65 11.63 7.93
N GLY A 385 8.10 10.42 7.96
CA GLY A 385 7.86 9.57 6.81
C GLY A 385 6.67 10.05 5.97
N PHE A 386 6.55 9.50 4.76
CA PHE A 386 5.45 9.80 3.85
C PHE A 386 4.07 9.65 4.50
N SER A 387 3.87 8.57 5.29
CA SER A 387 2.60 8.33 5.98
C SER A 387 2.27 9.42 7.01
N GLY A 388 3.25 9.90 7.78
CA GLY A 388 3.06 10.98 8.74
C GLY A 388 2.72 12.30 8.06
N GLN A 389 3.39 12.62 6.96
CA GLN A 389 3.14 13.83 6.18
C GLN A 389 1.75 13.81 5.51
N ASN A 390 1.27 12.66 5.04
CA ASN A 390 -0.07 12.54 4.43
C ASN A 390 -1.21 12.46 5.45
N LEU A 391 -0.97 11.92 6.63
CA LEU A 391 -1.99 11.86 7.70
C LEU A 391 -2.25 13.23 8.35
N ASN A 392 -1.39 14.21 8.11
CA ASN A 392 -1.49 15.58 8.64
C ASN A 392 -2.11 16.59 7.64
N LYS A 393 -2.64 16.10 6.52
CA LYS A 393 -3.46 16.86 5.55
C LYS A 393 -4.93 16.61 5.79
#